data_ee12e832176b7f6679847f24e7755b85
#
_entry.id   ee12e832176b7f6679847f24e7755b85
#
_cell.length_a   1.000
_cell.length_b   1.000
_cell.length_c   1.000
_cell.angle_alpha   90.00
_cell.angle_beta   90.00
_cell.angle_gamma   90.00
#
_symmetry.space_group_name_H-M   'P 1'
#
loop_
_entity.id
_entity.type
_entity.pdbx_description
1 polymer ?
#
loop_
_entity_poly.entity_id
_entity_poly.type
_entity_poly.pdbx_seq_one_letter_code
_entity_poly.pdbx_strand_id
1 'polypeptide(L)'
;MHDFLQKAYIAQMDQKIKEQITFAPEIPWLERETQVLYKLNRTLVEKIADAVRECGKIMLDAVRTADMVETKEGHANFVTVYDKKVQETLRKKLLEILPEAVFVGEEDDVHASIKKGFAFIVDPIDGTTNFIKDYHVSAISAGLTKDGEKYIGVVYNPYLDEMFTAERGKGAFLNGRPIHVSRNPLSEGIVLFGTAPYYEELSKKSFQMAYAYFKKALDVRRSGSAAIDLCSIAAGRAELYFELRLSPWDFAAGALIVEEAGGVVTTVEGGAVTLGQKCSVLATNGRCGRLE
;
A
#
# COMPACT_ATOMS: atom_id res chain seq x y z
N MET A 1 -26.75 27.05 4.37
CA MET A 1 -26.09 28.36 4.36
C MET A 1 -25.14 28.55 5.55
N HIS A 2 -25.50 28.14 6.78
CA HIS A 2 -24.62 28.23 7.95
C HIS A 2 -23.36 27.35 7.84
N ASP A 3 -23.49 26.12 7.36
CA ASP A 3 -22.38 25.15 7.19
C ASP A 3 -21.37 25.57 6.09
N PHE A 4 -21.87 26.26 5.03
CA PHE A 4 -21.03 26.77 3.96
C PHE A 4 -20.18 27.98 4.40
N LEU A 5 -20.77 28.87 5.20
CA LEU A 5 -20.09 30.04 5.77
C LEU A 5 -19.05 29.61 6.82
N GLN A 6 -19.32 28.55 7.60
CA GLN A 6 -18.40 28.00 8.56
C GLN A 6 -17.19 27.36 7.89
N LYS A 7 -17.39 26.60 6.81
CA LYS A 7 -16.29 26.01 6.00
C LYS A 7 -15.44 27.07 5.29
N ALA A 8 -16.07 28.10 4.74
CA ALA A 8 -15.37 29.24 4.12
C ALA A 8 -14.56 30.07 5.12
N TYR A 9 -15.11 30.26 6.34
CA TYR A 9 -14.42 30.98 7.43
C TYR A 9 -13.21 30.20 7.95
N ILE A 10 -13.33 28.86 8.10
CA ILE A 10 -12.24 27.97 8.50
C ILE A 10 -11.13 27.95 7.42
N ALA A 11 -11.48 27.92 6.12
CA ALA A 11 -10.52 27.98 5.03
C ALA A 11 -9.76 29.32 4.97
N GLN A 12 -10.43 30.45 5.26
CA GLN A 12 -9.78 31.76 5.36
C GLN A 12 -8.92 31.91 6.61
N MET A 13 -9.34 31.34 7.76
CA MET A 13 -8.50 31.29 8.96
C MET A 13 -7.24 30.50 8.75
N ASP A 14 -7.28 29.34 8.06
CA ASP A 14 -6.11 28.51 7.74
C ASP A 14 -5.04 29.28 6.95
N GLN A 15 -5.43 30.12 6.02
CA GLN A 15 -4.49 30.91 5.22
C GLN A 15 -3.88 32.07 6.01
N LYS A 16 -4.67 32.78 6.81
CA LYS A 16 -4.19 33.83 7.71
C LYS A 16 -3.30 33.28 8.83
N ILE A 17 -3.62 32.11 9.37
CA ILE A 17 -2.81 31.43 10.38
C ILE A 17 -1.48 31.00 9.78
N LYS A 18 -1.44 30.45 8.56
CA LYS A 18 -0.21 30.09 7.85
C LYS A 18 0.68 31.31 7.59
N GLU A 19 0.10 32.44 7.19
CA GLU A 19 0.84 33.67 6.94
C GLU A 19 1.37 34.31 8.24
N GLN A 20 0.67 34.20 9.36
CA GLN A 20 1.12 34.67 10.66
C GLN A 20 2.17 33.77 11.32
N ILE A 21 2.12 32.45 11.12
CA ILE A 21 3.11 31.50 11.63
C ILE A 21 4.47 31.70 10.95
N THR A 22 4.49 32.16 9.70
CA THR A 22 5.77 32.44 8.97
C THR A 22 6.50 33.69 9.51
N PHE A 23 5.84 34.52 10.32
CA PHE A 23 6.36 35.80 10.80
C PHE A 23 6.53 35.91 12.33
N ALA A 24 6.16 34.89 13.12
CA ALA A 24 6.25 34.92 14.59
C ALA A 24 7.16 33.80 15.10
N PRO A 25 8.39 34.10 15.53
CA PRO A 25 9.17 33.15 16.30
C PRO A 25 8.57 33.00 17.70
N GLU A 26 8.28 31.75 18.06
CA GLU A 26 8.04 31.26 19.43
C GLU A 26 6.74 31.68 20.15
N ILE A 27 5.63 31.04 19.77
CA ILE A 27 4.43 30.99 20.63
C ILE A 27 4.07 29.50 20.88
N PRO A 28 4.60 28.84 21.93
CA PRO A 28 4.41 27.40 22.17
C PRO A 28 2.96 26.93 22.36
N TRP A 29 2.04 27.81 22.77
CA TRP A 29 0.63 27.48 22.92
C TRP A 29 -0.11 27.50 21.56
N LEU A 30 0.28 28.34 20.60
CA LEU A 30 -0.29 28.42 19.26
C LEU A 30 0.05 27.15 18.46
N GLU A 31 1.24 26.59 18.63
CA GLU A 31 1.63 25.32 18.06
C GLU A 31 0.78 24.17 18.62
N ARG A 32 0.48 24.16 19.92
CA ARG A 32 -0.37 23.14 20.52
C ARG A 32 -1.81 23.21 20.01
N GLU A 33 -2.41 24.40 19.96
CA GLU A 33 -3.78 24.55 19.45
C GLU A 33 -3.88 24.25 17.94
N THR A 34 -2.89 24.69 17.15
CA THR A 34 -2.81 24.38 15.74
C THR A 34 -2.63 22.87 15.51
N GLN A 35 -1.81 22.18 16.30
CA GLN A 35 -1.67 20.74 16.24
C GLN A 35 -2.94 19.99 16.67
N VAL A 36 -3.68 20.50 17.66
CA VAL A 36 -4.96 19.93 18.09
C VAL A 36 -6.02 20.10 17.01
N LEU A 37 -6.16 21.29 16.43
CA LEU A 37 -7.09 21.57 15.33
C LEU A 37 -6.74 20.77 14.07
N TYR A 38 -5.46 20.64 13.75
CA TYR A 38 -4.96 19.83 12.66
C TYR A 38 -5.31 18.34 12.85
N LYS A 39 -5.15 17.80 14.08
CA LYS A 39 -5.56 16.42 14.40
C LYS A 39 -7.06 16.19 14.34
N LEU A 40 -7.87 17.19 14.69
CA LEU A 40 -9.35 17.10 14.70
C LEU A 40 -9.97 17.11 13.29
N ASN A 41 -9.30 17.75 12.31
CA ASN A 41 -9.82 17.90 10.94
C ASN A 41 -9.29 16.89 9.94
N ARG A 42 -8.48 15.91 10.36
CA ARG A 42 -7.90 14.90 9.46
C ARG A 42 -8.94 13.92 8.93
N THR A 43 -8.82 13.63 7.64
CA THR A 43 -9.58 12.55 6.98
C THR A 43 -9.16 11.18 7.51
N LEU A 44 -10.00 10.18 7.29
CA LEU A 44 -9.69 8.81 7.71
C LEU A 44 -8.41 8.28 7.02
N VAL A 45 -8.23 8.59 5.73
CA VAL A 45 -7.02 8.18 4.99
C VAL A 45 -5.76 8.80 5.56
N GLU A 46 -5.79 10.07 5.96
CA GLU A 46 -4.64 10.75 6.58
C GLU A 46 -4.29 10.15 7.95
N LYS A 47 -5.29 9.81 8.77
CA LYS A 47 -5.06 9.15 10.07
C LYS A 47 -4.41 7.77 9.90
N ILE A 48 -4.87 6.97 8.91
CA ILE A 48 -4.29 5.68 8.58
C ILE A 48 -2.85 5.86 8.08
N ALA A 49 -2.61 6.81 7.16
CA ALA A 49 -1.27 7.10 6.63
C ALA A 49 -0.27 7.49 7.73
N ASP A 50 -0.70 8.26 8.72
CA ASP A 50 0.17 8.60 9.85
C ASP A 50 0.51 7.38 10.71
N ALA A 51 -0.49 6.53 11.01
CA ALA A 51 -0.25 5.31 11.76
C ALA A 51 0.76 4.41 11.04
N VAL A 52 0.62 4.28 9.71
CA VAL A 52 1.55 3.53 8.86
C VAL A 52 2.95 4.17 8.83
N ARG A 53 3.05 5.50 8.69
CA ARG A 53 4.32 6.24 8.72
C ARG A 53 5.06 6.07 10.06
N GLU A 54 4.34 6.12 11.17
CA GLU A 54 4.93 5.90 12.49
C GLU A 54 5.48 4.48 12.64
N CYS A 55 4.78 3.47 12.09
CA CYS A 55 5.25 2.09 12.08
C CYS A 55 6.47 1.90 11.16
N GLY A 56 6.58 2.67 10.07
CA GLY A 56 7.76 2.65 9.20
C GLY A 56 9.07 2.96 9.93
N LYS A 57 9.04 3.72 11.02
CA LYS A 57 10.22 3.97 11.87
C LYS A 57 10.75 2.68 12.49
N ILE A 58 9.88 1.72 12.81
CA ILE A 58 10.29 0.41 13.35
C ILE A 58 11.15 -0.34 12.32
N MET A 59 10.83 -0.21 11.02
CA MET A 59 11.61 -0.81 9.94
C MET A 59 12.95 -0.12 9.75
N LEU A 60 12.99 1.21 9.83
CA LEU A 60 14.22 2.00 9.68
C LEU A 60 15.19 1.80 10.85
N ASP A 61 14.66 1.68 12.07
CA ASP A 61 15.44 1.50 13.30
C ASP A 61 15.83 0.03 13.55
N ALA A 62 15.48 -0.88 12.61
CA ALA A 62 15.71 -2.32 12.79
C ALA A 62 17.19 -2.68 12.80
N VAL A 63 17.59 -3.42 13.83
CA VAL A 63 18.92 -4.05 13.92
C VAL A 63 18.82 -5.45 13.31
N ARG A 64 19.54 -5.67 12.21
CA ARG A 64 19.46 -6.92 11.44
C ARG A 64 20.48 -7.94 11.95
N THR A 65 20.01 -8.81 12.82
CA THR A 65 20.77 -9.93 13.40
C THR A 65 20.19 -11.27 12.94
N ALA A 66 20.94 -12.34 13.03
CA ALA A 66 20.50 -13.66 12.58
C ALA A 66 19.30 -14.19 13.38
N ASP A 67 19.20 -13.83 14.64
CA ASP A 67 18.13 -14.25 15.57
C ASP A 67 16.81 -13.48 15.38
N MET A 68 16.79 -12.44 14.55
CA MET A 68 15.54 -11.74 14.25
C MET A 68 14.61 -12.52 13.30
N VAL A 69 15.13 -13.57 12.61
CA VAL A 69 14.44 -14.26 11.53
C VAL A 69 13.94 -15.62 12.00
N GLU A 70 12.67 -15.88 11.84
CA GLU A 70 12.04 -17.19 11.98
C GLU A 70 11.66 -17.71 10.58
N THR A 71 11.93 -18.98 10.29
CA THR A 71 11.52 -19.62 9.04
C THR A 71 10.11 -20.16 9.20
N LYS A 72 9.18 -19.75 8.33
CA LYS A 72 7.87 -20.35 8.16
C LYS A 72 7.96 -21.60 7.28
N GLU A 73 6.89 -22.36 7.14
CA GLU A 73 6.84 -23.53 6.26
C GLU A 73 7.09 -23.14 4.80
N GLY A 74 8.01 -23.83 4.13
CA GLY A 74 8.38 -23.63 2.72
C GLY A 74 9.73 -22.95 2.52
N HIS A 75 10.23 -22.95 1.26
CA HIS A 75 11.49 -22.33 0.88
C HIS A 75 11.34 -20.80 0.82
N ALA A 76 12.24 -20.05 1.47
CA ALA A 76 12.28 -18.59 1.48
C ALA A 76 11.04 -17.92 2.09
N ASN A 77 10.30 -18.63 2.96
CA ASN A 77 9.18 -18.08 3.70
C ASN A 77 9.66 -17.68 5.11
N PHE A 78 9.80 -16.39 5.34
CA PHE A 78 10.37 -15.85 6.56
C PHE A 78 9.39 -14.90 7.25
N VAL A 79 9.51 -14.83 8.56
CA VAL A 79 8.94 -13.78 9.39
C VAL A 79 10.03 -13.25 10.30
N THR A 80 10.00 -11.98 10.61
CA THR A 80 10.93 -11.40 11.57
C THR A 80 10.19 -10.93 12.83
N VAL A 81 10.93 -10.71 13.89
CA VAL A 81 10.38 -10.09 15.11
C VAL A 81 9.80 -8.69 14.80
N TYR A 82 10.26 -8.07 13.70
CA TYR A 82 9.80 -6.75 13.27
C TYR A 82 8.45 -6.82 12.55
N ASP A 83 8.15 -7.88 11.77
CA ASP A 83 6.82 -8.11 11.17
C ASP A 83 5.76 -8.16 12.27
N LYS A 84 6.00 -8.98 13.32
CA LYS A 84 5.12 -9.08 14.48
C LYS A 84 4.97 -7.76 15.21
N LYS A 85 6.09 -7.04 15.43
CA LYS A 85 6.08 -5.74 16.12
C LYS A 85 5.36 -4.65 15.34
N VAL A 86 5.56 -4.56 14.03
CA VAL A 86 4.87 -3.62 13.14
C VAL A 86 3.37 -3.95 13.14
N GLN A 87 2.99 -5.22 12.95
CA GLN A 87 1.60 -5.63 12.95
C GLN A 87 0.87 -5.26 14.23
N GLU A 88 1.41 -5.60 15.41
CA GLU A 88 0.78 -5.30 16.69
C GLU A 88 0.67 -3.79 16.96
N THR A 89 1.71 -3.03 16.62
CA THR A 89 1.69 -1.58 16.76
C THR A 89 0.63 -0.96 15.83
N LEU A 90 0.58 -1.42 14.60
CA LEU A 90 -0.36 -0.91 13.59
C LEU A 90 -1.80 -1.32 13.92
N ARG A 91 -2.03 -2.57 14.37
CA ARG A 91 -3.33 -3.05 14.85
C ARG A 91 -3.90 -2.13 15.91
N LYS A 92 -3.11 -1.84 16.94
CA LYS A 92 -3.54 -0.96 18.04
C LYS A 92 -3.95 0.42 17.52
N LYS A 93 -3.08 1.05 16.70
CA LYS A 93 -3.34 2.38 16.15
C LYS A 93 -4.56 2.43 15.24
N LEU A 94 -4.71 1.44 14.35
CA LEU A 94 -5.83 1.40 13.40
C LEU A 94 -7.17 1.15 14.10
N LEU A 95 -7.20 0.31 15.13
CA LEU A 95 -8.41 0.07 15.91
C LEU A 95 -8.72 1.22 16.89
N GLU A 96 -7.74 2.05 17.28
CA GLU A 96 -8.00 3.34 17.95
C GLU A 96 -8.64 4.37 16.99
N ILE A 97 -8.28 4.34 15.69
CA ILE A 97 -8.84 5.22 14.66
C ILE A 97 -10.26 4.79 14.26
N LEU A 98 -10.51 3.49 14.13
CA LEU A 98 -11.79 2.91 13.70
C LEU A 98 -12.12 1.67 14.55
N PRO A 99 -12.67 1.85 15.77
CA PRO A 99 -12.88 0.76 16.73
C PRO A 99 -13.85 -0.32 16.29
N GLU A 100 -14.78 -0.01 15.39
CA GLU A 100 -15.74 -0.96 14.83
C GLU A 100 -15.17 -1.86 13.72
N ALA A 101 -13.95 -1.59 13.25
CA ALA A 101 -13.32 -2.40 12.21
C ALA A 101 -12.76 -3.71 12.79
N VAL A 102 -12.83 -4.79 12.00
CA VAL A 102 -12.04 -5.99 12.27
C VAL A 102 -10.64 -5.81 11.67
N PHE A 103 -9.67 -6.57 12.18
CA PHE A 103 -8.29 -6.55 11.69
C PHE A 103 -7.91 -7.93 11.15
N VAL A 104 -7.35 -7.96 9.95
CA VAL A 104 -6.84 -9.13 9.25
C VAL A 104 -5.37 -8.84 8.90
N GLY A 105 -4.45 -9.43 9.64
CA GLY A 105 -3.02 -9.28 9.42
C GLY A 105 -2.41 -10.56 8.85
N GLU A 106 -1.30 -10.42 8.13
CA GLU A 106 -0.56 -11.57 7.59
C GLU A 106 -0.11 -12.53 8.69
N GLU A 107 0.30 -11.99 9.85
CA GLU A 107 0.87 -12.76 10.96
C GLU A 107 -0.19 -13.32 11.92
N ASP A 108 -1.48 -13.29 11.53
CA ASP A 108 -2.56 -13.87 12.31
C ASP A 108 -2.79 -15.33 11.92
N ASP A 109 -2.95 -16.21 12.91
CA ASP A 109 -3.30 -17.63 12.69
C ASP A 109 -4.74 -17.80 12.18
N VAL A 110 -5.64 -16.90 12.57
CA VAL A 110 -7.07 -16.94 12.21
C VAL A 110 -7.50 -15.56 11.71
N HIS A 111 -8.06 -15.53 10.50
CA HIS A 111 -8.53 -14.30 9.88
C HIS A 111 -10.03 -14.09 10.08
N ALA A 112 -10.38 -12.87 10.50
CA ALA A 112 -11.77 -12.44 10.60
C ALA A 112 -12.44 -12.32 9.22
N SER A 113 -13.77 -12.41 9.18
CA SER A 113 -14.53 -12.17 7.96
C SER A 113 -14.56 -10.69 7.60
N ILE A 114 -14.27 -10.39 6.36
CA ILE A 114 -14.31 -9.02 5.79
C ILE A 114 -15.63 -8.68 5.10
N LYS A 115 -16.60 -9.62 5.06
CA LYS A 115 -17.83 -9.51 4.24
C LYS A 115 -18.83 -8.47 4.74
N LYS A 116 -18.69 -7.99 5.97
CA LYS A 116 -19.64 -7.04 6.59
C LYS A 116 -18.90 -6.04 7.46
N GLY A 117 -19.28 -4.76 7.34
CA GLY A 117 -18.68 -3.67 8.10
C GLY A 117 -17.29 -3.30 7.59
N PHE A 118 -16.50 -2.68 8.43
CA PHE A 118 -15.14 -2.29 8.12
C PHE A 118 -14.14 -3.38 8.50
N ALA A 119 -13.12 -3.58 7.64
CA ALA A 119 -12.01 -4.49 7.93
C ALA A 119 -10.70 -3.91 7.42
N PHE A 120 -9.68 -3.85 8.27
CA PHE A 120 -8.31 -3.63 7.85
C PHE A 120 -7.71 -4.94 7.35
N ILE A 121 -7.01 -4.90 6.21
CA ILE A 121 -6.24 -5.99 5.63
C ILE A 121 -4.80 -5.49 5.53
N VAL A 122 -3.88 -6.11 6.28
CA VAL A 122 -2.55 -5.54 6.55
C VAL A 122 -1.46 -6.54 6.27
N ASP A 123 -0.46 -6.12 5.49
CA ASP A 123 0.87 -6.72 5.47
C ASP A 123 1.83 -5.79 6.24
N PRO A 124 2.41 -6.26 7.35
CA PRO A 124 3.29 -5.43 8.16
C PRO A 124 4.62 -5.10 7.47
N ILE A 125 5.18 -6.03 6.68
CA ILE A 125 6.43 -5.84 5.92
C ILE A 125 6.35 -6.64 4.61
N ASP A 126 5.63 -6.12 3.61
CA ASP A 126 5.66 -6.69 2.27
C ASP A 126 7.09 -6.62 1.71
N GLY A 127 7.60 -7.77 1.29
CA GLY A 127 9.00 -7.93 0.90
C GLY A 127 9.93 -8.27 2.08
N THR A 128 9.55 -9.17 2.98
CA THR A 128 10.33 -9.60 4.17
C THR A 128 11.75 -10.05 3.80
N THR A 129 11.94 -10.75 2.68
CA THR A 129 13.30 -11.13 2.20
C THR A 129 14.16 -9.90 1.90
N ASN A 130 13.58 -8.86 1.28
CA ASN A 130 14.28 -7.60 1.00
C ASN A 130 14.62 -6.88 2.32
N PHE A 131 13.68 -6.89 3.28
CA PHE A 131 13.90 -6.32 4.60
C PHE A 131 15.06 -7.01 5.33
N ILE A 132 15.09 -8.34 5.36
CA ILE A 132 16.18 -9.14 5.96
C ILE A 132 17.53 -8.80 5.33
N LYS A 133 17.56 -8.58 4.00
CA LYS A 133 18.78 -8.32 3.24
C LYS A 133 19.16 -6.83 3.15
N ASP A 134 18.43 -5.95 3.83
CA ASP A 134 18.64 -4.49 3.77
C ASP A 134 18.60 -3.94 2.33
N TYR A 135 17.71 -4.51 1.51
CA TYR A 135 17.63 -4.18 0.08
C TYR A 135 16.78 -2.92 -0.20
N HIS A 136 16.14 -2.36 0.84
CA HIS A 136 15.38 -1.11 0.83
C HIS A 136 14.14 -1.10 -0.11
N VAL A 137 13.66 -2.27 -0.50
CA VAL A 137 12.45 -2.46 -1.30
C VAL A 137 11.45 -3.28 -0.51
N SER A 138 10.94 -2.69 0.55
CA SER A 138 9.90 -3.26 1.42
C SER A 138 8.94 -2.17 1.86
N ALA A 139 7.68 -2.53 2.07
CA ALA A 139 6.64 -1.58 2.42
C ALA A 139 5.71 -2.11 3.51
N ILE A 140 5.04 -1.20 4.21
CA ILE A 140 3.83 -1.50 4.99
C ILE A 140 2.64 -1.30 4.08
N SER A 141 1.78 -2.31 3.97
CA SER A 141 0.54 -2.28 3.18
C SER A 141 -0.68 -2.35 4.10
N ALA A 142 -1.55 -1.36 4.05
CA ALA A 142 -2.77 -1.29 4.86
C ALA A 142 -3.98 -0.94 3.98
N GLY A 143 -4.80 -1.94 3.69
CA GLY A 143 -6.09 -1.78 3.04
C GLY A 143 -7.21 -1.68 4.06
N LEU A 144 -8.14 -0.74 3.90
CA LEU A 144 -9.43 -0.73 4.59
C LEU A 144 -10.51 -1.12 3.60
N THR A 145 -11.34 -2.09 3.98
CA THR A 145 -12.52 -2.50 3.23
C THR A 145 -13.79 -2.07 3.95
N LYS A 146 -14.88 -1.90 3.20
CA LYS A 146 -16.23 -1.73 3.71
C LYS A 146 -17.14 -2.73 3.01
N ASP A 147 -17.79 -3.60 3.77
CA ASP A 147 -18.68 -4.65 3.26
C ASP A 147 -18.02 -5.55 2.19
N GLY A 148 -16.73 -5.85 2.39
CA GLY A 148 -15.92 -6.66 1.48
C GLY A 148 -15.32 -5.93 0.27
N GLU A 149 -15.65 -4.65 0.09
CA GLU A 149 -15.17 -3.83 -1.02
C GLU A 149 -14.01 -2.92 -0.60
N LYS A 150 -13.01 -2.76 -1.47
CA LYS A 150 -11.87 -1.84 -1.23
C LYS A 150 -12.38 -0.42 -1.00
N TYR A 151 -11.92 0.22 0.08
CA TYR A 151 -12.39 1.56 0.46
C TYR A 151 -11.24 2.57 0.62
N ILE A 152 -10.18 2.23 1.37
CA ILE A 152 -8.95 3.02 1.49
C ILE A 152 -7.76 2.09 1.26
N GLY A 153 -6.75 2.58 0.55
CA GLY A 153 -5.45 1.93 0.39
C GLY A 153 -4.33 2.85 0.84
N VAL A 154 -3.42 2.33 1.67
CA VAL A 154 -2.20 3.01 2.11
C VAL A 154 -1.04 2.05 1.98
N VAL A 155 0.00 2.44 1.23
CA VAL A 155 1.26 1.71 1.10
C VAL A 155 2.40 2.67 1.37
N TYR A 156 3.32 2.29 2.24
CA TYR A 156 4.45 3.14 2.61
C TYR A 156 5.79 2.42 2.50
N ASN A 157 6.65 2.91 1.64
CA ASN A 157 8.05 2.55 1.61
C ASN A 157 8.85 3.53 2.50
N PRO A 158 9.30 3.13 3.70
CA PRO A 158 9.98 4.04 4.62
C PRO A 158 11.38 4.44 4.16
N TYR A 159 12.04 3.64 3.34
CA TYR A 159 13.40 3.90 2.86
C TYR A 159 13.47 5.05 1.85
N LEU A 160 12.41 5.23 1.06
CA LEU A 160 12.28 6.30 0.08
C LEU A 160 11.36 7.43 0.56
N ASP A 161 10.76 7.29 1.76
CA ASP A 161 9.68 8.15 2.26
C ASP A 161 8.54 8.33 1.23
N GLU A 162 8.15 7.23 0.58
CA GLU A 162 7.07 7.21 -0.39
C GLU A 162 5.78 6.68 0.24
N MET A 163 4.84 7.60 0.48
CA MET A 163 3.51 7.30 1.00
C MET A 163 2.49 7.33 -0.13
N PHE A 164 2.03 6.18 -0.56
CA PHE A 164 0.95 6.03 -1.53
C PHE A 164 -0.38 5.91 -0.80
N THR A 165 -1.37 6.69 -1.23
CA THR A 165 -2.71 6.68 -0.63
C THR A 165 -3.76 6.73 -1.71
N ALA A 166 -4.90 6.05 -1.45
CA ALA A 166 -6.11 6.19 -2.24
C ALA A 166 -7.34 6.04 -1.36
N GLU A 167 -8.41 6.74 -1.72
CA GLU A 167 -9.75 6.54 -1.19
C GLU A 167 -10.70 6.37 -2.38
N ARG A 168 -11.60 5.40 -2.32
CA ARG A 168 -12.52 5.07 -3.41
C ARG A 168 -13.25 6.31 -3.93
N GLY A 169 -13.10 6.59 -5.24
CA GLY A 169 -13.71 7.72 -5.93
C GLY A 169 -13.02 9.07 -5.70
N LYS A 170 -11.84 9.10 -5.04
CA LYS A 170 -11.11 10.35 -4.76
C LYS A 170 -9.74 10.42 -5.41
N GLY A 171 -9.34 9.39 -6.17
CA GLY A 171 -8.05 9.31 -6.83
C GLY A 171 -6.93 8.77 -5.94
N ALA A 172 -5.75 8.63 -6.55
CA ALA A 172 -4.54 8.13 -5.90
C ALA A 172 -3.48 9.23 -5.77
N PHE A 173 -2.66 9.13 -4.71
CA PHE A 173 -1.69 10.15 -4.36
C PHE A 173 -0.37 9.51 -3.91
N LEU A 174 0.76 10.16 -4.25
CA LEU A 174 2.08 9.91 -3.70
C LEU A 174 2.54 11.14 -2.92
N ASN A 175 2.75 10.98 -1.62
CA ASN A 175 3.12 12.09 -0.72
C ASN A 175 2.18 13.30 -0.88
N GLY A 176 0.86 13.05 -0.99
CA GLY A 176 -0.15 14.08 -1.17
C GLY A 176 -0.25 14.69 -2.57
N ARG A 177 0.58 14.26 -3.53
CA ARG A 177 0.51 14.71 -4.94
C ARG A 177 -0.28 13.69 -5.76
N PRO A 178 -1.26 14.11 -6.57
CA PRO A 178 -2.00 13.20 -7.44
C PRO A 178 -1.06 12.41 -8.36
N ILE A 179 -1.35 11.12 -8.53
CA ILE A 179 -0.64 10.22 -9.46
C ILE A 179 -1.61 9.56 -10.42
N HIS A 180 -1.10 9.16 -11.56
CA HIS A 180 -1.83 8.44 -12.60
C HIS A 180 -0.95 7.37 -13.22
N VAL A 181 -1.56 6.30 -13.68
CA VAL A 181 -0.88 5.29 -14.49
C VAL A 181 -0.30 5.90 -15.77
N SER A 182 0.72 5.27 -16.34
CA SER A 182 1.32 5.69 -17.61
C SER A 182 0.32 5.54 -18.78
N ARG A 183 0.64 6.16 -19.91
CA ARG A 183 -0.11 6.00 -21.16
C ARG A 183 0.66 5.24 -22.24
N ASN A 184 1.81 4.68 -21.88
CA ASN A 184 2.67 3.98 -22.82
C ASN A 184 2.05 2.64 -23.25
N PRO A 185 2.28 2.19 -24.49
CA PRO A 185 2.02 0.81 -24.88
C PRO A 185 3.06 -0.12 -24.25
N LEU A 186 2.79 -1.42 -24.28
CA LEU A 186 3.69 -2.42 -23.71
C LEU A 186 5.11 -2.37 -24.30
N SER A 187 5.23 -2.08 -25.60
CA SER A 187 6.52 -1.98 -26.29
C SER A 187 7.42 -0.85 -25.81
N GLU A 188 6.87 0.13 -25.11
CA GLU A 188 7.59 1.26 -24.52
C GLU A 188 7.60 1.18 -22.98
N GLY A 189 7.17 0.04 -22.43
CA GLY A 189 6.90 -0.14 -21.03
C GLY A 189 7.81 -1.11 -20.30
N ILE A 190 7.83 -1.00 -18.98
CA ILE A 190 8.45 -1.94 -18.07
C ILE A 190 7.37 -2.89 -17.53
N VAL A 191 7.68 -4.18 -17.48
CA VAL A 191 6.84 -5.19 -16.84
C VAL A 191 7.45 -5.60 -15.51
N LEU A 192 6.66 -5.53 -14.46
CA LEU A 192 7.00 -6.03 -13.14
C LEU A 192 6.38 -7.41 -12.93
N PHE A 193 7.05 -8.29 -12.18
CA PHE A 193 6.50 -9.60 -11.89
C PHE A 193 6.93 -10.15 -10.54
N GLY A 194 6.03 -10.91 -9.94
CA GLY A 194 6.33 -11.75 -8.80
C GLY A 194 6.48 -13.23 -9.19
N THR A 195 7.09 -14.01 -8.32
CA THR A 195 7.47 -15.39 -8.63
C THR A 195 6.65 -16.45 -7.92
N ALA A 196 5.74 -16.05 -7.01
CA ALA A 196 5.02 -16.99 -6.14
C ALA A 196 5.99 -18.03 -5.52
N PRO A 197 7.04 -17.59 -4.78
CA PRO A 197 8.25 -18.39 -4.51
C PRO A 197 7.99 -19.66 -3.69
N TYR A 198 6.84 -19.74 -3.03
CA TYR A 198 6.42 -20.89 -2.22
C TYR A 198 5.80 -22.03 -3.04
N TYR A 199 5.64 -21.83 -4.36
CA TYR A 199 4.96 -22.77 -5.26
C TYR A 199 5.84 -22.99 -6.51
N GLU A 200 6.60 -24.09 -6.54
CA GLU A 200 7.59 -24.37 -7.59
C GLU A 200 7.03 -24.31 -9.01
N GLU A 201 5.84 -24.90 -9.23
CA GLU A 201 5.19 -24.89 -10.54
C GLU A 201 4.79 -23.47 -10.97
N LEU A 202 4.30 -22.64 -10.04
CA LEU A 202 3.93 -21.27 -10.30
C LEU A 202 5.17 -20.40 -10.56
N SER A 203 6.26 -20.64 -9.83
CA SER A 203 7.52 -19.94 -10.06
C SER A 203 8.02 -20.16 -11.48
N LYS A 204 8.07 -21.42 -11.94
CA LYS A 204 8.44 -21.75 -13.33
C LYS A 204 7.57 -21.04 -14.35
N LYS A 205 6.24 -21.08 -14.15
CA LYS A 205 5.27 -20.39 -15.02
C LYS A 205 5.48 -18.87 -15.00
N SER A 206 5.76 -18.27 -13.83
CA SER A 206 6.05 -16.83 -13.71
C SER A 206 7.25 -16.42 -14.55
N PHE A 207 8.35 -17.17 -14.51
CA PHE A 207 9.53 -16.90 -15.35
C PHE A 207 9.23 -17.08 -16.84
N GLN A 208 8.44 -18.08 -17.23
CA GLN A 208 8.01 -18.26 -18.63
C GLN A 208 7.18 -17.07 -19.12
N MET A 209 6.24 -16.59 -18.30
CA MET A 209 5.45 -15.41 -18.62
C MET A 209 6.32 -14.15 -18.67
N ALA A 210 7.21 -13.96 -17.71
CA ALA A 210 8.15 -12.82 -17.69
C ALA A 210 9.01 -12.81 -18.97
N TYR A 211 9.51 -13.95 -19.41
CA TYR A 211 10.25 -14.05 -20.67
C TYR A 211 9.38 -13.71 -21.90
N ALA A 212 8.13 -14.14 -21.91
CA ALA A 212 7.20 -13.80 -22.99
C ALA A 212 6.90 -12.29 -23.04
N TYR A 213 6.72 -11.63 -21.88
CA TYR A 213 6.58 -10.18 -21.80
C TYR A 213 7.88 -9.45 -22.18
N PHE A 214 9.05 -9.94 -21.73
CA PHE A 214 10.35 -9.37 -22.07
C PHE A 214 10.56 -9.20 -23.58
N LYS A 215 10.08 -10.15 -24.38
CA LYS A 215 10.16 -10.05 -25.86
C LYS A 215 9.29 -8.95 -26.47
N LYS A 216 8.35 -8.38 -25.71
CA LYS A 216 7.36 -7.40 -26.19
C LYS A 216 7.47 -6.05 -25.49
N ALA A 217 8.12 -6.00 -24.32
CA ALA A 217 8.33 -4.81 -23.49
C ALA A 217 9.75 -4.25 -23.67
N LEU A 218 10.01 -3.07 -23.12
CA LEU A 218 11.38 -2.54 -23.03
C LEU A 218 12.24 -3.42 -22.10
N ASP A 219 11.69 -3.82 -20.97
CA ASP A 219 12.42 -4.63 -19.99
C ASP A 219 11.46 -5.23 -18.95
N VAL A 220 11.98 -6.14 -18.13
CA VAL A 220 11.26 -6.73 -17.01
C VAL A 220 12.00 -6.48 -15.70
N ARG A 221 11.29 -6.37 -14.59
CA ARG A 221 11.87 -6.23 -13.24
C ARG A 221 11.14 -7.13 -12.27
N ARG A 222 11.86 -7.59 -11.25
CA ARG A 222 11.33 -8.27 -10.08
C ARG A 222 11.79 -7.53 -8.83
N SER A 223 10.93 -6.77 -8.20
CA SER A 223 11.25 -6.03 -6.98
C SER A 223 11.31 -6.94 -5.75
N GLY A 224 10.38 -7.86 -5.63
CA GLY A 224 10.18 -8.73 -4.47
C GLY A 224 9.25 -8.13 -3.40
N SER A 225 8.46 -7.11 -3.77
CA SER A 225 7.41 -6.47 -2.98
C SER A 225 6.20 -6.22 -3.86
N ALA A 226 5.11 -6.94 -3.66
CA ALA A 226 3.89 -6.82 -4.46
C ALA A 226 3.24 -5.44 -4.29
N ALA A 227 3.24 -4.91 -3.07
CA ALA A 227 2.69 -3.60 -2.76
C ALA A 227 3.46 -2.48 -3.48
N ILE A 228 4.81 -2.53 -3.50
CA ILE A 228 5.64 -1.54 -4.23
C ILE A 228 5.46 -1.67 -5.74
N ASP A 229 5.34 -2.90 -6.27
CA ASP A 229 5.12 -3.13 -7.69
C ASP A 229 3.78 -2.55 -8.15
N LEU A 230 2.69 -2.79 -7.40
CA LEU A 230 1.38 -2.18 -7.64
C LEU A 230 1.43 -0.64 -7.58
N CYS A 231 2.10 -0.08 -6.58
CA CYS A 231 2.30 1.36 -6.45
C CYS A 231 3.12 1.94 -7.61
N SER A 232 4.06 1.17 -8.17
CA SER A 232 4.85 1.57 -9.33
C SER A 232 3.98 1.66 -10.59
N ILE A 233 3.00 0.76 -10.78
CA ILE A 233 1.99 0.89 -11.84
C ILE A 233 1.16 2.16 -11.63
N ALA A 234 0.64 2.37 -10.42
CA ALA A 234 -0.19 3.54 -10.09
C ALA A 234 0.53 4.87 -10.33
N ALA A 235 1.84 4.93 -10.08
CA ALA A 235 2.69 6.11 -10.30
C ALA A 235 3.17 6.26 -11.75
N GLY A 236 2.78 5.37 -12.67
CA GLY A 236 3.21 5.41 -14.07
C GLY A 236 4.68 5.06 -14.30
N ARG A 237 5.32 4.36 -13.36
CA ARG A 237 6.73 3.93 -13.43
C ARG A 237 6.90 2.60 -14.18
N ALA A 238 5.81 1.85 -14.29
CA ALA A 238 5.74 0.61 -15.05
C ALA A 238 4.33 0.45 -15.62
N GLU A 239 4.16 -0.40 -16.61
CA GLU A 239 2.92 -0.53 -17.39
C GLU A 239 2.11 -1.75 -17.03
N LEU A 240 2.76 -2.78 -16.50
CA LEU A 240 2.12 -4.04 -16.16
C LEU A 240 2.85 -4.71 -15.00
N TYR A 241 2.08 -5.25 -14.05
CA TYR A 241 2.54 -6.15 -13.00
C TYR A 241 1.70 -7.42 -13.01
N PHE A 242 2.33 -8.57 -12.82
CA PHE A 242 1.62 -9.82 -12.58
C PHE A 242 2.29 -10.68 -11.50
N GLU A 243 1.47 -11.39 -10.74
CA GLU A 243 1.88 -12.49 -9.87
C GLU A 243 0.79 -13.57 -9.85
N LEU A 244 1.21 -14.85 -9.87
CA LEU A 244 0.28 -15.96 -10.05
C LEU A 244 -0.43 -16.38 -8.77
N ARG A 245 0.05 -15.93 -7.59
CA ARG A 245 -0.61 -16.22 -6.32
C ARG A 245 -0.18 -15.22 -5.25
N LEU A 246 -1.11 -14.41 -4.80
CA LEU A 246 -0.98 -13.44 -3.74
C LEU A 246 -2.04 -13.66 -2.66
N SER A 247 -1.71 -13.32 -1.45
CA SER A 247 -2.67 -13.19 -0.34
C SER A 247 -3.35 -11.83 -0.38
N PRO A 248 -4.53 -11.67 0.23
CA PRO A 248 -5.25 -10.39 0.21
C PRO A 248 -4.45 -9.20 0.74
N TRP A 249 -3.60 -9.40 1.74
CA TRP A 249 -2.80 -8.34 2.34
C TRP A 249 -1.69 -7.82 1.41
N ASP A 250 -1.18 -8.66 0.48
CA ASP A 250 -0.17 -8.28 -0.50
C ASP A 250 -0.70 -7.24 -1.51
N PHE A 251 -2.03 -7.27 -1.80
CA PHE A 251 -2.58 -6.46 -2.90
C PHE A 251 -3.79 -5.59 -2.56
N ALA A 252 -4.47 -5.77 -1.43
CA ALA A 252 -5.72 -5.05 -1.14
C ALA A 252 -5.57 -3.52 -1.22
N ALA A 253 -4.51 -2.98 -0.62
CA ALA A 253 -4.21 -1.54 -0.68
C ALA A 253 -3.71 -1.12 -2.06
N GLY A 254 -2.70 -1.82 -2.60
CA GLY A 254 -2.09 -1.52 -3.88
C GLY A 254 -3.07 -1.60 -5.06
N ALA A 255 -3.99 -2.57 -5.04
CA ALA A 255 -5.03 -2.69 -6.07
C ALA A 255 -5.96 -1.47 -6.12
N LEU A 256 -6.41 -0.96 -4.96
CA LEU A 256 -7.21 0.26 -4.93
C LEU A 256 -6.40 1.46 -5.45
N ILE A 257 -5.13 1.57 -5.06
CA ILE A 257 -4.26 2.67 -5.51
C ILE A 257 -4.10 2.65 -7.03
N VAL A 258 -3.93 1.45 -7.64
CA VAL A 258 -3.88 1.30 -9.11
C VAL A 258 -5.21 1.72 -9.76
N GLU A 259 -6.35 1.25 -9.24
CA GLU A 259 -7.68 1.57 -9.79
C GLU A 259 -7.96 3.07 -9.71
N GLU A 260 -7.68 3.70 -8.58
CA GLU A 260 -7.87 5.14 -8.36
C GLU A 260 -6.88 6.01 -9.17
N ALA A 261 -5.73 5.44 -9.57
CA ALA A 261 -4.81 6.08 -10.52
C ALA A 261 -5.24 5.92 -11.99
N GLY A 262 -6.37 5.25 -12.27
CA GLY A 262 -6.91 5.01 -13.60
C GLY A 262 -6.38 3.74 -14.29
N GLY A 263 -5.74 2.83 -13.55
CA GLY A 263 -5.33 1.51 -14.01
C GLY A 263 -6.43 0.46 -13.88
N VAL A 264 -6.09 -0.78 -14.24
CA VAL A 264 -7.00 -1.94 -14.20
C VAL A 264 -6.35 -3.06 -13.43
N VAL A 265 -7.10 -3.67 -12.49
CA VAL A 265 -6.64 -4.83 -11.72
C VAL A 265 -7.61 -5.99 -11.89
N THR A 266 -7.08 -7.11 -12.37
CA THR A 266 -7.81 -8.37 -12.60
C THR A 266 -7.00 -9.56 -12.10
N THR A 267 -7.58 -10.75 -12.11
CA THR A 267 -6.75 -11.97 -12.08
C THR A 267 -6.03 -12.12 -13.44
N VAL A 268 -4.98 -12.95 -13.47
CA VAL A 268 -4.26 -13.25 -14.73
C VAL A 268 -5.18 -13.87 -15.77
N GLU A 269 -6.26 -14.55 -15.35
CA GLU A 269 -7.28 -15.13 -16.20
C GLU A 269 -8.31 -14.10 -16.68
N GLY A 270 -8.28 -12.86 -16.17
CA GLY A 270 -9.16 -11.76 -16.56
C GLY A 270 -10.42 -11.62 -15.69
N GLY A 271 -10.54 -12.39 -14.61
CA GLY A 271 -11.62 -12.27 -13.64
C GLY A 271 -11.39 -11.15 -12.62
N ALA A 272 -12.38 -10.86 -11.79
CA ALA A 272 -12.21 -9.94 -10.65
C ALA A 272 -11.30 -10.56 -9.57
N VAL A 273 -10.42 -9.75 -8.98
CA VAL A 273 -9.67 -10.15 -7.79
C VAL A 273 -10.58 -10.21 -6.57
N THR A 274 -10.32 -11.12 -5.65
CA THR A 274 -11.12 -11.31 -4.44
C THR A 274 -10.28 -11.12 -3.19
N LEU A 275 -10.80 -10.34 -2.23
CA LEU A 275 -10.11 -10.09 -0.95
C LEU A 275 -10.33 -11.18 0.10
N GLY A 276 -11.13 -12.20 -0.22
CA GLY A 276 -11.47 -13.29 0.72
C GLY A 276 -10.54 -14.51 0.63
N GLN A 277 -9.68 -14.58 -0.37
CA GLN A 277 -8.79 -15.73 -0.61
C GLN A 277 -7.59 -15.34 -1.47
N LYS A 278 -6.58 -16.20 -1.51
CA LYS A 278 -5.44 -16.05 -2.41
C LYS A 278 -5.90 -16.14 -3.87
N CYS A 279 -5.39 -15.25 -4.72
CA CYS A 279 -5.65 -15.27 -6.17
C CYS A 279 -4.42 -14.80 -6.95
N SER A 280 -4.46 -14.96 -8.27
CA SER A 280 -3.51 -14.29 -9.17
C SER A 280 -3.89 -12.80 -9.32
N VAL A 281 -2.90 -11.96 -9.59
CA VAL A 281 -3.11 -10.52 -9.82
C VAL A 281 -2.42 -10.12 -11.10
N LEU A 282 -3.13 -9.35 -11.93
CA LEU A 282 -2.63 -8.64 -13.09
C LEU A 282 -3.07 -7.19 -12.98
N ALA A 283 -2.12 -6.28 -12.78
CA ALA A 283 -2.36 -4.85 -12.74
C ALA A 283 -1.74 -4.19 -13.98
N THR A 284 -2.49 -3.30 -14.63
CA THR A 284 -2.04 -2.64 -15.85
C THR A 284 -2.43 -1.17 -15.88
N ASN A 285 -1.81 -0.41 -16.78
CA ASN A 285 -2.20 0.96 -17.09
C ASN A 285 -3.47 1.07 -17.97
N GLY A 286 -4.21 -0.02 -18.19
CA GLY A 286 -5.40 -0.07 -19.04
C GLY A 286 -5.12 -0.08 -20.55
N ARG A 287 -3.87 0.10 -20.98
CA ARG A 287 -3.43 -0.02 -22.39
C ARG A 287 -2.65 -1.29 -22.65
N CYS A 288 -1.97 -1.79 -21.65
CA CYS A 288 -1.33 -3.10 -21.68
C CYS A 288 -2.31 -4.17 -21.26
N GLY A 289 -2.17 -5.36 -21.80
CA GLY A 289 -3.07 -6.46 -21.51
C GLY A 289 -2.34 -7.78 -21.34
N ARG A 290 -3.15 -8.80 -21.06
CA ARG A 290 -2.71 -10.19 -20.99
C ARG A 290 -2.08 -10.60 -22.34
N LEU A 291 -1.00 -11.40 -22.28
CA LEU A 291 -0.50 -12.10 -23.48
C LEU A 291 -1.56 -13.10 -23.94
N GLU A 292 -1.85 -13.07 -25.25
CA GLU A 292 -2.66 -14.08 -25.91
C GLU A 292 -1.91 -15.41 -26.05
#